data_f0f6d3079efe33d2154e95897af3d627
#
_entry.id   f0f6d3079efe33d2154e95897af3d627
#
_cell.length_a   1.000
_cell.length_b   1.000
_cell.length_c   1.000
_cell.angle_alpha   90.00
_cell.angle_beta   90.00
_cell.angle_gamma   90.00
#
_symmetry.space_group_name_H-M   'P 1'
#
loop_
_entity.id
_entity.type
_entity.pdbx_description
1 polymer ?
#
loop_
_entity_poly.entity_id
_entity_poly.type
_entity_poly.pdbx_seq_one_letter_code
_entity_poly.pdbx_strand_id
1 'polypeptide(L)'
;VLAVIVTVLGILAGIPMAIIIARKTFGKMPSVILDSLMNIPIIVPSIALGISLKFFWQGSGIPDFALLILAHLAITYPYFVRSMSAAIERIPIELEDASKTLGAKPFTVFKSIILPLTKYSILSGAIIVFTRSVSETGATLAVTSTLQTAPVLIVNWVNSIRVGPALVGVNTQTVGLACGLLILFSFIVLLALRLLTKKGKA
;
A
#
# COMPACT_ATOMS: atom_id res chain seq x y z
N VAL A 1 13.08 -3.25 -1.94
CA VAL A 1 12.54 -4.61 -1.79
C VAL A 1 11.20 -4.57 -1.04
N LEU A 2 11.14 -4.06 0.21
CA LEU A 2 9.94 -4.03 1.05
C LEU A 2 8.69 -3.49 0.31
N ALA A 3 8.78 -2.26 -0.24
CA ALA A 3 7.66 -1.62 -0.93
C ALA A 3 7.15 -2.43 -2.13
N VAL A 4 8.03 -3.14 -2.84
CA VAL A 4 7.63 -4.03 -3.95
C VAL A 4 6.83 -5.22 -3.42
N ILE A 5 7.32 -5.89 -2.37
CA ILE A 5 6.62 -7.01 -1.73
C ILE A 5 5.24 -6.58 -1.25
N VAL A 6 5.17 -5.47 -0.51
CA VAL A 6 3.92 -4.90 0.00
C VAL A 6 2.96 -4.56 -1.14
N THR A 7 3.46 -4.01 -2.25
CA THR A 7 2.63 -3.69 -3.42
C THR A 7 2.06 -4.95 -4.06
N VAL A 8 2.87 -5.97 -4.27
CA VAL A 8 2.41 -7.25 -4.85
C VAL A 8 1.36 -7.91 -3.95
N LEU A 9 1.63 -8.01 -2.65
CA LEU A 9 0.66 -8.57 -1.68
C LEU A 9 -0.61 -7.73 -1.61
N GLY A 10 -0.49 -6.41 -1.63
CA GLY A 10 -1.61 -5.48 -1.65
C GLY A 10 -2.51 -5.64 -2.88
N ILE A 11 -1.93 -5.89 -4.05
CA ILE A 11 -2.68 -6.18 -5.28
C ILE A 11 -3.39 -7.52 -5.16
N LEU A 12 -2.66 -8.57 -4.79
CA LEU A 12 -3.19 -9.93 -4.73
C LEU A 12 -4.35 -10.07 -3.74
N ALA A 13 -4.21 -9.51 -2.54
CA ALA A 13 -5.26 -9.51 -1.54
C ALA A 13 -6.34 -8.44 -1.79
N GLY A 14 -5.96 -7.31 -2.37
CA GLY A 14 -6.86 -6.16 -2.56
C GLY A 14 -7.87 -6.34 -3.68
N ILE A 15 -7.53 -7.05 -4.76
CA ILE A 15 -8.46 -7.30 -5.87
C ILE A 15 -9.72 -8.04 -5.39
N PRO A 16 -9.62 -9.20 -4.71
CA PRO A 16 -10.81 -9.92 -4.23
C PRO A 16 -11.65 -9.07 -3.27
N MET A 17 -11.01 -8.37 -2.34
CA MET A 17 -11.72 -7.51 -1.39
C MET A 17 -12.44 -6.35 -2.09
N ALA A 18 -11.80 -5.72 -3.07
CA ALA A 18 -12.42 -4.65 -3.85
C ALA A 18 -13.65 -5.13 -4.63
N ILE A 19 -13.63 -6.35 -5.17
CA ILE A 19 -14.78 -6.96 -5.83
C ILE A 19 -15.92 -7.19 -4.82
N ILE A 20 -15.60 -7.75 -3.64
CA ILE A 20 -16.59 -8.01 -2.59
C ILE A 20 -17.29 -6.72 -2.16
N ILE A 21 -16.54 -5.64 -1.96
CA ILE A 21 -17.08 -4.34 -1.55
C ILE A 21 -17.90 -3.71 -2.68
N ALA A 22 -17.33 -3.62 -3.88
CA ALA A 22 -17.97 -2.95 -5.03
C ALA A 22 -19.25 -3.63 -5.46
N ARG A 23 -19.29 -4.97 -5.46
CA ARG A 23 -20.47 -5.76 -5.87
C ARG A 23 -21.42 -6.10 -4.71
N LYS A 24 -21.08 -5.65 -3.49
CA LYS A 24 -21.89 -5.89 -2.28
C LYS A 24 -22.25 -7.37 -2.12
N THR A 25 -21.28 -8.24 -2.34
CA THR A 25 -21.45 -9.70 -2.43
C THR A 25 -22.19 -10.30 -1.23
N PHE A 26 -21.98 -9.76 -0.03
CA PHE A 26 -22.65 -10.19 1.21
C PHE A 26 -23.88 -9.32 1.57
N GLY A 27 -24.35 -8.48 0.64
CA GLY A 27 -25.41 -7.51 0.88
C GLY A 27 -24.91 -6.11 1.22
N LYS A 28 -25.83 -5.16 1.27
CA LYS A 28 -25.50 -3.73 1.40
C LYS A 28 -24.84 -3.40 2.74
N MET A 29 -25.41 -3.84 3.87
CA MET A 29 -24.91 -3.52 5.21
C MET A 29 -23.54 -4.15 5.51
N PRO A 30 -23.32 -5.46 5.29
CA PRO A 30 -21.99 -6.05 5.49
C PRO A 30 -20.91 -5.40 4.63
N SER A 31 -21.21 -5.01 3.40
CA SER A 31 -20.22 -4.34 2.54
C SER A 31 -19.84 -2.95 3.04
N VAL A 32 -20.79 -2.19 3.61
CA VAL A 32 -20.50 -0.90 4.25
C VAL A 32 -19.64 -1.09 5.50
N ILE A 33 -19.92 -2.11 6.32
CA ILE A 33 -19.13 -2.43 7.52
C ILE A 33 -17.71 -2.82 7.09
N LEU A 34 -17.55 -3.69 6.10
CA LEU A 34 -16.24 -4.09 5.60
C LEU A 34 -15.44 -2.90 5.06
N ASP A 35 -16.06 -2.04 4.26
CA ASP A 35 -15.41 -0.82 3.77
C ASP A 35 -14.97 0.08 4.92
N SER A 36 -15.83 0.26 5.94
CA SER A 36 -15.50 1.06 7.12
C SER A 36 -14.34 0.47 7.91
N LEU A 37 -14.34 -0.84 8.16
CA LEU A 37 -13.26 -1.55 8.87
C LEU A 37 -11.93 -1.45 8.11
N MET A 38 -11.97 -1.58 6.77
CA MET A 38 -10.78 -1.45 5.93
C MET A 38 -10.18 -0.05 5.96
N ASN A 39 -10.98 0.98 6.25
CA ASN A 39 -10.51 2.36 6.31
C ASN A 39 -9.96 2.77 7.69
N ILE A 40 -10.14 1.97 8.75
CA ILE A 40 -9.62 2.27 10.11
C ILE A 40 -8.11 2.60 10.10
N PRO A 41 -7.23 1.81 9.42
CA PRO A 41 -5.80 2.08 9.42
C PRO A 41 -5.40 3.43 8.78
N ILE A 42 -6.27 4.04 7.97
CA ILE A 42 -6.02 5.37 7.39
C ILE A 42 -6.16 6.47 8.45
N ILE A 43 -7.03 6.26 9.43
CA ILE A 43 -7.35 7.24 10.48
C ILE A 43 -6.36 7.13 11.64
N VAL A 44 -5.92 5.90 11.93
CA VAL A 44 -4.99 5.62 13.04
C VAL A 44 -3.58 6.12 12.69
N PRO A 45 -2.90 6.86 13.60
CA PRO A 45 -1.50 7.22 13.39
C PRO A 45 -0.63 5.98 13.15
N SER A 46 0.19 6.01 12.10
CA SER A 46 0.97 4.83 11.66
C SER A 46 1.91 4.30 12.74
N ILE A 47 2.47 5.19 13.56
CA ILE A 47 3.31 4.79 14.70
C ILE A 47 2.51 3.99 15.74
N ALA A 48 1.29 4.41 16.06
CA ALA A 48 0.43 3.70 17.00
C ALA A 48 0.04 2.31 16.47
N LEU A 49 -0.25 2.21 15.17
CA LEU A 49 -0.53 0.95 14.52
C LEU A 49 0.68 0.02 14.56
N GLY A 50 1.88 0.54 14.29
CA GLY A 50 3.13 -0.22 14.39
C GLY A 50 3.39 -0.74 15.80
N ILE A 51 3.21 0.11 16.83
CA ILE A 51 3.33 -0.29 18.24
C ILE A 51 2.33 -1.40 18.58
N SER A 52 1.06 -1.23 18.20
CA SER A 52 0.01 -2.23 18.45
C SER A 52 0.33 -3.57 17.82
N LEU A 53 0.80 -3.58 16.56
CA LEU A 53 1.22 -4.80 15.89
C LEU A 53 2.39 -5.47 16.61
N LYS A 54 3.40 -4.70 17.01
CA LYS A 54 4.56 -5.24 17.73
C LYS A 54 4.15 -5.88 19.05
N PHE A 55 3.32 -5.22 19.85
CA PHE A 55 2.85 -5.79 21.12
C PHE A 55 1.94 -7.00 20.92
N PHE A 56 1.04 -6.96 19.94
CA PHE A 56 0.14 -8.08 19.65
C PHE A 56 0.90 -9.36 19.28
N TRP A 57 1.98 -9.23 18.53
CA TRP A 57 2.81 -10.36 18.09
C TRP A 57 4.04 -10.59 18.96
N GLN A 58 4.15 -9.91 20.12
CA GLN A 58 5.27 -10.09 21.03
C GLN A 58 5.31 -11.55 21.54
N GLY A 59 6.48 -12.19 21.42
CA GLY A 59 6.67 -13.58 21.84
C GLY A 59 6.18 -14.64 20.83
N SER A 60 5.60 -14.27 19.71
CA SER A 60 5.11 -15.21 18.67
C SER A 60 6.23 -15.83 17.82
N GLY A 61 7.47 -15.30 17.91
CA GLY A 61 8.59 -15.71 17.06
C GLY A 61 8.54 -15.21 15.61
N ILE A 62 7.60 -14.32 15.27
CA ILE A 62 7.52 -13.73 13.94
C ILE A 62 8.73 -12.81 13.72
N PRO A 63 9.47 -12.96 12.60
CA PRO A 63 10.60 -12.11 12.30
C PRO A 63 10.19 -10.64 12.10
N ASP A 64 11.03 -9.69 12.52
CA ASP A 64 10.82 -8.25 12.36
C ASP A 64 10.47 -7.85 10.92
N PHE A 65 11.09 -8.51 9.94
CA PHE A 65 10.79 -8.24 8.52
C PHE A 65 9.35 -8.60 8.13
N ALA A 66 8.82 -9.70 8.66
CA ALA A 66 7.42 -10.08 8.41
C ALA A 66 6.45 -9.12 9.11
N LEU A 67 6.74 -8.71 10.35
CA LEU A 67 5.95 -7.67 11.05
C LEU A 67 5.99 -6.35 10.30
N LEU A 68 7.13 -5.99 9.72
CA LEU A 68 7.28 -4.80 8.91
C LEU A 68 6.42 -4.86 7.63
N ILE A 69 6.39 -6.01 6.94
CA ILE A 69 5.50 -6.22 5.80
C ILE A 69 4.04 -6.06 6.22
N LEU A 70 3.63 -6.69 7.33
CA LEU A 70 2.26 -6.59 7.84
C LEU A 70 1.86 -5.15 8.20
N ALA A 71 2.76 -4.39 8.86
CA ALA A 71 2.52 -3.01 9.22
C ALA A 71 2.34 -2.12 7.97
N HIS A 72 3.24 -2.25 6.99
CA HIS A 72 3.14 -1.52 5.73
C HIS A 72 1.90 -1.91 4.94
N LEU A 73 1.58 -3.21 4.90
CA LEU A 73 0.39 -3.71 4.23
C LEU A 73 -0.89 -3.15 4.87
N ALA A 74 -1.00 -3.20 6.22
CA ALA A 74 -2.15 -2.67 6.93
C ALA A 74 -2.42 -1.19 6.61
N ILE A 75 -1.36 -0.38 6.49
CA ILE A 75 -1.49 1.06 6.20
C ILE A 75 -1.80 1.31 4.71
N THR A 76 -1.23 0.53 3.80
CA THR A 76 -1.30 0.81 2.36
C THR A 76 -2.44 0.08 1.66
N TYR A 77 -2.86 -1.06 2.18
CA TYR A 77 -3.91 -1.92 1.62
C TYR A 77 -5.24 -1.19 1.36
N PRO A 78 -5.76 -0.37 2.29
CA PRO A 78 -7.02 0.35 2.09
C PRO A 78 -6.99 1.27 0.86
N TYR A 79 -5.87 1.88 0.57
CA TYR A 79 -5.74 2.76 -0.61
C TYR A 79 -5.92 2.01 -1.92
N PHE A 80 -5.36 0.78 -2.01
CA PHE A 80 -5.55 -0.06 -3.19
C PHE A 80 -7.01 -0.50 -3.32
N VAL A 81 -7.57 -1.06 -2.24
CA VAL A 81 -8.96 -1.55 -2.23
C VAL A 81 -9.92 -0.45 -2.64
N ARG A 82 -9.75 0.75 -2.09
CA ARG A 82 -10.59 1.91 -2.38
C ARG A 82 -10.50 2.37 -3.84
N SER A 83 -9.27 2.42 -4.39
CA SER A 83 -9.04 2.78 -5.79
C SER A 83 -9.66 1.73 -6.74
N MET A 84 -9.52 0.46 -6.38
CA MET A 84 -10.00 -0.65 -7.20
C MET A 84 -11.52 -0.82 -7.11
N SER A 85 -12.13 -0.73 -5.92
CA SER A 85 -13.59 -0.81 -5.76
C SER A 85 -14.31 0.32 -6.51
N ALA A 86 -13.81 1.55 -6.42
CA ALA A 86 -14.34 2.67 -7.19
C ALA A 86 -14.23 2.48 -8.71
N ALA A 87 -13.22 1.76 -9.19
CA ALA A 87 -13.10 1.43 -10.61
C ALA A 87 -14.09 0.33 -11.03
N ILE A 88 -14.27 -0.69 -10.17
CA ILE A 88 -15.22 -1.77 -10.42
C ILE A 88 -16.67 -1.25 -10.41
N GLU A 89 -17.02 -0.36 -9.49
CA GLU A 89 -18.34 0.26 -9.41
C GLU A 89 -18.77 0.99 -10.70
N ARG A 90 -17.79 1.48 -11.49
CA ARG A 90 -18.06 2.12 -12.79
C ARG A 90 -18.35 1.14 -13.92
N ILE A 91 -18.09 -0.14 -13.73
CA ILE A 91 -18.40 -1.17 -14.72
C ILE A 91 -19.87 -1.52 -14.56
N PRO A 92 -20.70 -1.34 -15.62
CA PRO A 92 -22.10 -1.74 -15.59
C PRO A 92 -22.24 -3.23 -15.24
N ILE A 93 -23.10 -3.54 -14.28
CA ILE A 93 -23.31 -4.92 -13.82
C ILE A 93 -23.88 -5.80 -14.94
N GLU A 94 -24.58 -5.20 -15.88
CA GLU A 94 -25.20 -5.86 -17.03
C GLU A 94 -24.17 -6.57 -17.92
N LEU A 95 -22.92 -6.07 -17.97
CA LEU A 95 -21.84 -6.73 -18.71
C LEU A 95 -21.44 -8.06 -18.06
N GLU A 96 -21.42 -8.09 -16.73
CA GLU A 96 -21.12 -9.31 -15.99
C GLU A 96 -22.28 -10.32 -16.10
N ASP A 97 -23.51 -9.83 -15.99
CA ASP A 97 -24.71 -10.68 -16.05
C ASP A 97 -24.93 -11.22 -17.46
N ALA A 98 -24.71 -10.43 -18.49
CA ALA A 98 -24.74 -10.92 -19.87
C ALA A 98 -23.70 -12.02 -20.12
N SER A 99 -22.49 -11.91 -19.54
CA SER A 99 -21.49 -12.96 -19.68
C SER A 99 -21.88 -14.24 -18.91
N LYS A 100 -22.51 -14.11 -17.75
CA LYS A 100 -23.00 -15.26 -16.97
C LYS A 100 -24.13 -16.00 -17.69
N THR A 101 -25.04 -15.27 -18.36
CA THR A 101 -26.11 -15.90 -19.20
C THR A 101 -25.54 -16.68 -20.36
N LEU A 102 -24.36 -16.29 -20.86
CA LEU A 102 -23.59 -17.07 -21.86
C LEU A 102 -22.76 -18.22 -21.26
N GLY A 103 -22.95 -18.52 -19.96
CA GLY A 103 -22.28 -19.64 -19.28
C GLY A 103 -20.87 -19.32 -18.75
N ALA A 104 -20.47 -18.04 -18.71
CA ALA A 104 -19.16 -17.69 -18.19
C ALA A 104 -19.08 -17.93 -16.67
N LYS A 105 -18.03 -18.63 -16.23
CA LYS A 105 -17.71 -18.83 -14.82
C LYS A 105 -17.20 -17.54 -14.18
N PRO A 106 -17.30 -17.35 -12.85
CA PRO A 106 -16.84 -16.13 -12.16
C PRO A 106 -15.41 -15.72 -12.50
N PHE A 107 -14.50 -16.67 -12.60
CA PHE A 107 -13.10 -16.40 -12.99
C PHE A 107 -12.98 -15.90 -14.44
N THR A 108 -13.83 -16.40 -15.36
CA THR A 108 -13.87 -15.94 -16.75
C THR A 108 -14.39 -14.50 -16.80
N VAL A 109 -15.44 -14.17 -16.05
CA VAL A 109 -15.95 -12.80 -15.92
C VAL A 109 -14.86 -11.86 -15.40
N PHE A 110 -14.17 -12.26 -14.34
CA PHE A 110 -13.04 -11.49 -13.81
C PHE A 110 -11.96 -11.25 -14.87
N LYS A 111 -11.48 -12.30 -15.53
CA LYS A 111 -10.38 -12.24 -16.50
C LYS A 111 -10.73 -11.47 -17.77
N SER A 112 -11.99 -11.61 -18.24
CA SER A 112 -12.39 -11.08 -19.55
C SER A 112 -13.08 -9.71 -19.47
N ILE A 113 -13.63 -9.34 -18.32
CA ILE A 113 -14.37 -8.08 -18.15
C ILE A 113 -13.69 -7.19 -17.10
N ILE A 114 -13.62 -7.64 -15.85
CA ILE A 114 -13.16 -6.79 -14.74
C ILE A 114 -11.70 -6.40 -14.93
N LEU A 115 -10.82 -7.37 -15.12
CA LEU A 115 -9.37 -7.16 -15.19
C LEU A 115 -8.96 -6.24 -16.36
N PRO A 116 -9.45 -6.42 -17.61
CA PRO A 116 -9.11 -5.53 -18.72
C PRO A 116 -9.62 -4.10 -18.51
N LEU A 117 -10.85 -3.94 -17.99
CA LEU A 117 -11.45 -2.63 -17.79
C LEU A 117 -10.84 -1.88 -16.61
N THR A 118 -10.26 -2.59 -15.62
CA THR A 118 -9.65 -1.98 -14.44
C THR A 118 -8.12 -1.95 -14.47
N LYS A 119 -7.46 -2.41 -15.53
CA LYS A 119 -5.98 -2.51 -15.61
C LYS A 119 -5.25 -1.21 -15.24
N TYR A 120 -5.76 -0.06 -15.64
CA TYR A 120 -5.17 1.24 -15.30
C TYR A 120 -5.43 1.64 -13.84
N SER A 121 -6.55 1.22 -13.28
CA SER A 121 -6.86 1.43 -11.86
C SER A 121 -6.00 0.54 -10.98
N ILE A 122 -5.72 -0.70 -11.40
CA ILE A 122 -4.76 -1.59 -10.73
C ILE A 122 -3.37 -0.93 -10.72
N LEU A 123 -2.91 -0.43 -11.87
CA LEU A 123 -1.61 0.23 -11.95
C LEU A 123 -1.57 1.51 -11.10
N SER A 124 -2.62 2.33 -11.13
CA SER A 124 -2.72 3.54 -10.30
C SER A 124 -2.75 3.21 -8.81
N GLY A 125 -3.53 2.21 -8.42
CA GLY A 125 -3.57 1.70 -7.03
C GLY A 125 -2.21 1.15 -6.57
N ALA A 126 -1.52 0.39 -7.44
CA ALA A 126 -0.18 -0.11 -7.19
C ALA A 126 0.83 1.02 -6.95
N ILE A 127 0.76 2.09 -7.74
CA ILE A 127 1.61 3.28 -7.57
C ILE A 127 1.36 3.92 -6.20
N ILE A 128 0.11 4.07 -5.79
CA ILE A 128 -0.24 4.66 -4.49
C ILE A 128 0.31 3.79 -3.34
N VAL A 129 0.10 2.47 -3.40
CA VAL A 129 0.63 1.54 -2.39
C VAL A 129 2.14 1.62 -2.31
N PHE A 130 2.82 1.57 -3.46
CA PHE A 130 4.28 1.62 -3.53
C PHE A 130 4.82 2.90 -2.93
N THR A 131 4.33 4.05 -3.38
CA THR A 131 4.81 5.37 -2.90
C THR A 131 4.51 5.57 -1.43
N ARG A 132 3.33 5.15 -0.96
CA ARG A 132 2.96 5.22 0.46
C ARG A 132 3.85 4.32 1.32
N SER A 133 4.18 3.11 0.83
CA SER A 133 5.10 2.20 1.53
C SER A 133 6.53 2.72 1.56
N VAL A 134 7.03 3.35 0.48
CA VAL A 134 8.38 3.95 0.46
C VAL A 134 8.50 5.09 1.46
N SER A 135 7.46 5.89 1.65
CA SER A 135 7.46 7.06 2.52
C SER A 135 7.11 6.74 3.98
N GLU A 136 6.75 5.49 4.30
CA GLU A 136 6.32 5.13 5.65
C GLU A 136 7.49 5.10 6.63
N THR A 137 7.36 5.90 7.68
CA THR A 137 8.39 6.07 8.71
C THR A 137 7.90 5.63 10.09
N GLY A 138 6.67 6.04 10.47
CA GLY A 138 6.15 5.84 11.82
C GLY A 138 6.01 4.39 12.21
N ALA A 139 5.35 3.58 11.39
CA ALA A 139 5.20 2.16 11.65
C ALA A 139 6.53 1.41 11.60
N THR A 140 7.44 1.80 10.69
CA THR A 140 8.78 1.19 10.61
C THR A 140 9.57 1.42 11.91
N LEU A 141 9.60 2.66 12.41
CA LEU A 141 10.26 2.99 13.68
C LEU A 141 9.68 2.22 14.86
N ALA A 142 8.37 2.01 14.85
CA ALA A 142 7.68 1.34 15.95
C ALA A 142 7.89 -0.19 15.94
N VAL A 143 7.95 -0.81 14.75
CA VAL A 143 8.03 -2.27 14.61
C VAL A 143 9.43 -2.79 14.84
N THR A 144 10.44 -2.13 14.27
CA THR A 144 11.83 -2.64 14.29
C THR A 144 12.85 -1.55 14.57
N SER A 145 13.89 -1.92 15.35
CA SER A 145 15.08 -1.08 15.56
C SER A 145 16.26 -1.50 14.66
N THR A 146 16.21 -2.71 14.09
CA THR A 146 17.31 -3.30 13.32
C THR A 146 17.21 -3.05 11.82
N LEU A 147 15.98 -3.04 11.29
CA LEU A 147 15.74 -2.82 9.86
C LEU A 147 15.44 -1.35 9.62
N GLN A 148 16.29 -0.69 8.85
CA GLN A 148 16.16 0.73 8.56
C GLN A 148 15.74 0.93 7.09
N THR A 149 14.62 1.62 6.90
CA THR A 149 14.26 2.18 5.60
C THR A 149 14.93 3.54 5.41
N ALA A 150 15.05 4.02 4.17
CA ALA A 150 15.72 5.31 3.92
C ALA A 150 15.11 6.49 4.73
N PRO A 151 13.77 6.65 4.85
CA PRO A 151 13.19 7.67 5.72
C PRO A 151 13.56 7.50 7.20
N VAL A 152 13.56 6.27 7.72
CA VAL A 152 13.92 5.98 9.10
C VAL A 152 15.38 6.28 9.37
N LEU A 153 16.28 5.94 8.44
CA LEU A 153 17.70 6.25 8.53
C LEU A 153 17.92 7.77 8.66
N ILE A 154 17.23 8.57 7.85
CA ILE A 154 17.30 10.03 7.90
C ILE A 154 16.82 10.55 9.26
N VAL A 155 15.70 10.02 9.79
CA VAL A 155 15.20 10.41 11.12
C VAL A 155 16.21 10.10 12.21
N ASN A 156 16.85 8.92 12.16
CA ASN A 156 17.87 8.52 13.12
C ASN A 156 19.13 9.43 13.03
N TRP A 157 19.53 9.82 11.84
CA TRP A 157 20.63 10.77 11.64
C TRP A 157 20.29 12.16 12.20
N VAL A 158 19.08 12.65 11.96
CA VAL A 158 18.62 13.92 12.55
C VAL A 158 18.65 13.85 14.08
N ASN A 159 18.15 12.76 14.66
CA ASN A 159 18.13 12.58 16.10
C ASN A 159 19.57 12.51 16.68
N SER A 160 20.50 11.85 16.01
CA SER A 160 21.90 11.80 16.45
C SER A 160 22.59 13.17 16.46
N ILE A 161 22.25 14.05 15.52
CA ILE A 161 22.75 15.43 15.50
C ILE A 161 22.14 16.28 16.63
N ARG A 162 20.86 16.04 16.96
CA ARG A 162 20.11 16.91 17.88
C ARG A 162 20.28 16.53 19.36
N VAL A 163 20.37 15.24 19.69
CA VAL A 163 20.22 14.74 21.07
C VAL A 163 21.25 13.70 21.44
N GLY A 164 21.86 13.02 20.48
CA GLY A 164 22.75 11.87 20.71
C GLY A 164 24.23 12.15 20.49
N PRO A 165 25.08 11.16 20.74
CA PRO A 165 26.47 11.21 20.31
C PRO A 165 26.50 11.29 18.78
N ALA A 166 27.16 12.32 18.26
CA ALA A 166 27.27 12.54 16.81
C ALA A 166 27.86 11.28 16.14
N LEU A 167 27.12 10.70 15.21
CA LEU A 167 27.66 9.61 14.40
C LEU A 167 28.77 10.13 13.50
N VAL A 168 29.85 9.40 13.38
CA VAL A 168 31.01 9.78 12.55
C VAL A 168 30.55 9.98 11.10
N GLY A 169 30.81 11.15 10.52
CA GLY A 169 30.46 11.50 9.15
C GLY A 169 29.02 11.98 8.95
N VAL A 170 28.18 12.00 10.00
CA VAL A 170 26.81 12.52 9.93
C VAL A 170 26.79 13.97 10.41
N ASN A 171 26.49 14.88 9.49
CA ASN A 171 26.30 16.31 9.78
C ASN A 171 25.06 16.85 9.04
N THR A 172 24.70 18.09 9.24
CA THR A 172 23.55 18.73 8.62
C THR A 172 23.61 18.67 7.08
N GLN A 173 24.81 18.73 6.49
CA GLN A 173 24.98 18.65 5.04
C GLN A 173 24.69 17.24 4.51
N THR A 174 25.21 16.20 5.19
CA THR A 174 24.95 14.79 4.81
C THR A 174 23.48 14.44 4.92
N VAL A 175 22.79 14.94 5.95
CA VAL A 175 21.31 14.78 6.08
C VAL A 175 20.59 15.51 4.96
N GLY A 176 20.98 16.76 4.65
CA GLY A 176 20.40 17.53 3.55
C GLY A 176 20.56 16.84 2.20
N LEU A 177 21.75 16.29 1.92
CA LEU A 177 22.01 15.50 0.70
C LEU A 177 21.14 14.24 0.65
N ALA A 178 21.04 13.50 1.75
CA ALA A 178 20.20 12.30 1.81
C ALA A 178 18.71 12.60 1.58
N CYS A 179 18.20 13.69 2.16
CA CYS A 179 16.84 14.16 1.89
C CYS A 179 16.66 14.54 0.41
N GLY A 180 17.60 15.29 -0.16
CA GLY A 180 17.57 15.66 -1.58
C GLY A 180 17.57 14.45 -2.51
N LEU A 181 18.43 13.47 -2.23
CA LEU A 181 18.47 12.22 -2.99
C LEU A 181 17.18 11.40 -2.86
N LEU A 182 16.58 11.34 -1.67
CA LEU A 182 15.30 10.65 -1.46
C LEU A 182 14.16 11.34 -2.23
N ILE A 183 14.12 12.67 -2.22
CA ILE A 183 13.14 13.45 -2.98
C ILE A 183 13.34 13.22 -4.48
N LEU A 184 14.57 13.30 -4.98
CA LEU A 184 14.89 13.08 -6.39
C LEU A 184 14.51 11.65 -6.83
N PHE A 185 14.87 10.66 -6.03
CA PHE A 185 14.50 9.26 -6.27
C PHE A 185 12.98 9.10 -6.34
N SER A 186 12.25 9.64 -5.37
CA SER A 186 10.79 9.58 -5.33
C SER A 186 10.16 10.26 -6.55
N PHE A 187 10.70 11.41 -6.95
CA PHE A 187 10.25 12.12 -8.16
C PHE A 187 10.47 11.31 -9.43
N ILE A 188 11.66 10.74 -9.61
CA ILE A 188 12.00 9.91 -10.78
C ILE A 188 11.08 8.69 -10.85
N VAL A 189 10.89 7.99 -9.73
CA VAL A 189 10.02 6.81 -9.66
C VAL A 189 8.57 7.20 -10.00
N LEU A 190 8.04 8.25 -9.41
CA LEU A 190 6.68 8.74 -9.70
C LEU A 190 6.53 9.15 -11.17
N LEU A 191 7.50 9.85 -11.72
CA LEU A 191 7.49 10.27 -13.13
C LEU A 191 7.51 9.05 -14.05
N ALA A 192 8.40 8.09 -13.81
CA ALA A 192 8.48 6.85 -14.59
C ALA A 192 7.16 6.07 -14.56
N LEU A 193 6.58 5.87 -13.38
CA LEU A 193 5.30 5.19 -13.22
C LEU A 193 4.15 5.95 -13.91
N ARG A 194 4.16 7.28 -13.85
CA ARG A 194 3.15 8.13 -14.50
C ARG A 194 3.25 8.09 -16.04
N LEU A 195 4.46 8.05 -16.57
CA LEU A 195 4.68 7.91 -18.02
C LEU A 195 4.22 6.55 -18.55
N LEU A 196 4.44 5.48 -17.77
CA LEU A 196 3.93 4.15 -18.11
C LEU A 196 2.40 4.11 -18.15
N THR A 197 1.72 4.78 -17.22
CA THR A 197 0.24 4.86 -17.23
C THR A 197 -0.30 5.69 -18.38
N LYS A 198 0.41 6.73 -18.82
CA LYS A 198 -0.04 7.61 -19.91
C LYS A 198 0.04 6.91 -21.28
N LYS A 199 1.10 6.14 -21.54
CA LYS A 199 1.26 5.36 -22.79
C LYS A 199 0.15 4.33 -23.01
N GLY A 200 -0.52 3.88 -22.00
CA GLY A 200 -1.61 2.91 -22.12
C GLY A 200 -2.99 3.51 -22.37
N LYS A 201 -3.14 4.82 -22.46
CA LYS A 201 -4.40 5.52 -22.79
C LYS A 201 -4.49 5.99 -24.24
N ALA A 202 -3.41 5.88 -24.99
CA ALA A 202 -3.35 6.13 -26.44
C ALA A 202 -3.49 4.81 -27.19
#